data_58bd24212c3c3c59d5212b2d64f03f59
#
_entry.id   58bd24212c3c3c59d5212b2d64f03f59
#
_cell.length_a   1.000
_cell.length_b   1.000
_cell.length_c   1.000
_cell.angle_alpha   90.00
_cell.angle_beta   90.00
_cell.angle_gamma   90.00
#
_symmetry.space_group_name_H-M   'P 1'
#
loop_
_entity.id
_entity.type
_entity.pdbx_description
1 polymer ?
#
loop_
_entity_poly.entity_id
_entity_poly.type
_entity_poly.pdbx_seq_one_letter_code
_entity_poly.pdbx_strand_id
1 'polypeptide(L)'
;MTDPNSTIIRKAYEDFAHGNITAVFAALDPNIAWHVPGHSQLSGDFTGHDEIGRFFQRTMELSGGAFSMDVHNVLSDGDLVVALVTVSAERNGVFASFPEVHVWRMKNGKAIEFREYQGDEEHENQFWS
;
A
#
# COMPACT_ATOMS: atom_id res chain seq x y z
N MET A 1 -14.69 18.58 10.57
CA MET A 1 -14.72 17.31 11.32
C MET A 1 -13.95 16.25 10.56
N THR A 2 -13.01 15.58 11.22
CA THR A 2 -12.19 14.59 10.55
C THR A 2 -12.97 13.27 10.43
N ASP A 3 -12.97 12.69 9.23
CA ASP A 3 -13.60 11.39 8.99
C ASP A 3 -12.78 10.30 9.69
N PRO A 4 -13.40 9.43 10.52
CA PRO A 4 -12.66 8.38 11.22
C PRO A 4 -11.91 7.43 10.28
N ASN A 5 -12.49 7.09 9.13
CA ASN A 5 -11.86 6.18 8.19
C ASN A 5 -10.60 6.77 7.56
N SER A 6 -10.64 8.04 7.15
CA SER A 6 -9.44 8.69 6.61
C SER A 6 -8.36 8.85 7.66
N THR A 7 -8.73 9.10 8.91
CA THR A 7 -7.77 9.18 10.03
C THR A 7 -7.06 7.85 10.26
N ILE A 8 -7.82 6.74 10.23
CA ILE A 8 -7.24 5.40 10.40
C ILE A 8 -6.24 5.10 9.28
N ILE A 9 -6.58 5.41 8.04
CA ILE A 9 -5.69 5.14 6.90
C ILE A 9 -4.48 6.05 6.92
N ARG A 10 -4.61 7.34 7.26
CA ARG A 10 -3.45 8.22 7.42
C ARG A 10 -2.47 7.68 8.45
N LYS A 11 -3.01 7.22 9.59
CA LYS A 11 -2.18 6.65 10.64
C LYS A 11 -1.49 5.38 10.17
N ALA A 12 -2.17 4.53 9.39
CA ALA A 12 -1.56 3.31 8.86
C ALA A 12 -0.35 3.61 7.98
N TYR A 13 -0.43 4.62 7.11
CA TYR A 13 0.72 5.05 6.31
C TYR A 13 1.86 5.58 7.19
N GLU A 14 1.55 6.36 8.22
CA GLU A 14 2.56 6.86 9.15
C GLU A 14 3.25 5.72 9.90
N ASP A 15 2.47 4.76 10.37
CA ASP A 15 3.00 3.57 11.07
C ASP A 15 3.91 2.76 10.15
N PHE A 16 3.52 2.58 8.90
CA PHE A 16 4.34 1.90 7.91
C PHE A 16 5.67 2.64 7.69
N ALA A 17 5.62 3.97 7.57
CA ALA A 17 6.82 4.79 7.36
C ALA A 17 7.79 4.69 8.53
N HIS A 18 7.30 4.47 9.73
CA HIS A 18 8.12 4.33 10.95
C HIS A 18 8.50 2.88 11.25
N GLY A 19 8.12 1.94 10.39
CA GLY A 19 8.40 0.51 10.60
C GLY A 19 7.52 -0.15 11.65
N ASN A 20 6.44 0.51 12.08
CA ASN A 20 5.52 -0.04 13.08
C ASN A 20 4.49 -0.94 12.41
N ILE A 21 4.93 -2.11 11.95
CA ILE A 21 4.12 -3.01 11.14
C ILE A 21 2.97 -3.63 11.95
N THR A 22 3.18 -3.88 13.24
CA THR A 22 2.11 -4.39 14.12
C THR A 22 0.91 -3.43 14.13
N ALA A 23 1.15 -2.12 14.20
CA ALA A 23 0.08 -1.12 14.17
C ALA A 23 -0.59 -1.05 12.79
N VAL A 24 0.18 -1.24 11.70
CA VAL A 24 -0.41 -1.33 10.35
C VAL A 24 -1.40 -2.49 10.29
N PHE A 25 -1.00 -3.69 10.71
CA PHE A 25 -1.87 -4.86 10.70
C PHE A 25 -3.10 -4.70 11.61
N ALA A 26 -2.97 -3.95 12.69
CA ALA A 26 -4.12 -3.67 13.57
C ALA A 26 -5.23 -2.88 12.85
N ALA A 27 -4.89 -2.13 11.80
CA ALA A 27 -5.85 -1.38 10.98
C ALA A 27 -6.45 -2.22 9.85
N LEU A 28 -5.95 -3.43 9.63
CA LEU A 28 -6.39 -4.32 8.56
C LEU A 28 -7.23 -5.46 9.13
N ASP A 29 -8.38 -5.74 8.48
CA ASP A 29 -9.19 -6.90 8.84
C ASP A 29 -8.35 -8.18 8.65
N PRO A 30 -8.51 -9.20 9.53
CA PRO A 30 -7.75 -10.45 9.38
C PRO A 30 -7.94 -11.15 8.03
N ASN A 31 -9.04 -10.89 7.34
CA ASN A 31 -9.36 -11.49 6.04
C ASN A 31 -9.31 -10.48 4.89
N ILE A 32 -8.60 -9.38 5.06
CA ILE A 32 -8.53 -8.32 4.05
C ILE A 32 -8.11 -8.88 2.68
N ALA A 33 -8.76 -8.40 1.62
CA ALA A 33 -8.37 -8.68 0.23
C ALA A 33 -7.48 -7.54 -0.27
N TRP A 34 -6.35 -7.90 -0.88
CA TRP A 34 -5.31 -6.96 -1.27
C TRP A 34 -4.95 -7.20 -2.74
N HIS A 35 -5.13 -6.19 -3.60
CA HIS A 35 -4.97 -6.34 -5.05
C HIS A 35 -3.89 -5.40 -5.56
N VAL A 36 -2.85 -5.96 -6.17
CA VAL A 36 -1.77 -5.22 -6.82
C VAL A 36 -1.78 -5.56 -8.32
N PRO A 37 -1.96 -4.56 -9.20
CA PRO A 37 -2.10 -4.82 -10.63
C PRO A 37 -0.77 -5.19 -11.28
N GLY A 38 -0.84 -5.59 -12.55
CA GLY A 38 0.33 -5.86 -13.37
C GLY A 38 0.74 -7.32 -13.33
N HIS A 39 2.00 -7.54 -13.73
CA HIS A 39 2.58 -8.87 -13.82
C HIS A 39 4.05 -8.89 -13.38
N SER A 40 4.40 -8.07 -12.40
CA SER A 40 5.72 -8.06 -11.77
C SER A 40 5.79 -9.05 -10.61
N GLN A 41 6.94 -9.13 -9.96
CA GLN A 41 7.13 -9.96 -8.77
C GLN A 41 6.25 -9.52 -7.60
N LEU A 42 5.76 -8.27 -7.61
CA LEU A 42 4.90 -7.73 -6.55
C LEU A 42 3.41 -7.78 -6.93
N SER A 43 3.08 -8.16 -8.16
CA SER A 43 1.69 -8.18 -8.62
C SER A 43 0.95 -9.42 -8.10
N GLY A 44 -0.36 -9.29 -7.90
CA GLY A 44 -1.22 -10.40 -7.53
C GLY A 44 -2.33 -10.02 -6.59
N ASP A 45 -3.07 -11.04 -6.17
CA ASP A 45 -4.13 -10.93 -5.18
C ASP A 45 -3.68 -11.65 -3.92
N PHE A 46 -3.74 -10.96 -2.80
CA PHE A 46 -3.30 -11.46 -1.50
C PHE A 46 -4.47 -11.40 -0.53
N THR A 47 -4.56 -12.37 0.36
CA THR A 47 -5.64 -12.42 1.35
C THR A 47 -5.06 -12.66 2.74
N GLY A 48 -5.43 -11.80 3.69
CA GLY A 48 -5.07 -11.94 5.09
C GLY A 48 -3.68 -11.45 5.44
N HIS A 49 -3.42 -11.40 6.74
CA HIS A 49 -2.19 -10.79 7.27
C HIS A 49 -0.91 -11.52 6.84
N ASP A 50 -0.94 -12.86 6.78
CA ASP A 50 0.26 -13.62 6.45
C ASP A 50 0.72 -13.35 5.01
N GLU A 51 -0.21 -13.37 4.06
CA GLU A 51 0.12 -13.11 2.65
C GLU A 51 0.57 -11.68 2.42
N ILE A 52 -0.11 -10.72 3.07
CA ILE A 52 0.27 -9.31 2.98
C ILE A 52 1.62 -9.06 3.64
N GLY A 53 1.90 -9.73 4.75
CA GLY A 53 3.22 -9.66 5.38
C GLY A 53 4.33 -10.14 4.47
N ARG A 54 4.09 -11.22 3.73
CA ARG A 54 5.04 -11.70 2.72
C ARG A 54 5.20 -10.72 1.56
N PHE A 55 4.11 -10.06 1.16
CA PHE A 55 4.17 -9.00 0.15
C PHE A 55 5.04 -7.83 0.63
N PHE A 56 4.85 -7.36 1.86
CA PHE A 56 5.71 -6.30 2.43
C PHE A 56 7.16 -6.74 2.49
N GLN A 57 7.41 -7.96 2.94
CA GLN A 57 8.77 -8.51 3.03
C GLN A 57 9.43 -8.55 1.65
N ARG A 58 8.70 -9.02 0.64
CA ARG A 58 9.21 -9.10 -0.74
C ARG A 58 9.54 -7.73 -1.29
N THR A 59 8.70 -6.74 -1.02
CA THR A 59 8.93 -5.35 -1.42
C THR A 59 10.25 -4.83 -0.84
N MET A 60 10.48 -5.07 0.43
CA MET A 60 11.71 -4.63 1.10
C MET A 60 12.94 -5.39 0.60
N GLU A 61 12.83 -6.68 0.35
CA GLU A 61 13.93 -7.48 -0.21
C GLU A 61 14.34 -6.97 -1.59
N LEU A 62 13.36 -6.75 -2.48
CA LEU A 62 13.65 -6.31 -3.85
C LEU A 62 14.25 -4.91 -3.91
N SER A 63 13.92 -4.06 -2.96
CA SER A 63 14.42 -2.68 -2.91
C SER A 63 15.62 -2.49 -1.99
N GLY A 64 16.08 -3.57 -1.35
CA GLY A 64 17.16 -3.46 -0.35
C GLY A 64 16.80 -2.57 0.82
N GLY A 65 15.51 -2.46 1.15
CA GLY A 65 15.00 -1.58 2.18
C GLY A 65 14.81 -0.13 1.75
N ALA A 66 15.17 0.21 0.50
CA ALA A 66 15.04 1.57 -0.04
C ALA A 66 13.67 1.74 -0.71
N PHE A 67 12.62 1.71 0.10
CA PHE A 67 11.23 1.88 -0.33
C PHE A 67 10.58 2.93 0.55
N SER A 68 9.90 3.89 -0.06
CA SER A 68 9.15 4.90 0.68
C SER A 68 7.89 5.30 -0.07
N MET A 69 6.93 5.83 0.67
CA MET A 69 5.70 6.37 0.10
C MET A 69 5.51 7.80 0.59
N ASP A 70 5.23 8.70 -0.35
CA ASP A 70 4.87 10.08 -0.07
C ASP A 70 3.36 10.21 -0.30
N VAL A 71 2.60 10.33 0.78
CA VAL A 71 1.14 10.38 0.73
C VAL A 71 0.72 11.83 0.62
N HIS A 72 0.20 12.21 -0.55
CA HIS A 72 -0.16 13.61 -0.84
C HIS A 72 -1.55 13.96 -0.31
N ASN A 73 -2.51 13.07 -0.49
CA ASN A 73 -3.91 13.29 -0.13
C ASN A 73 -4.53 12.01 0.36
N VAL A 74 -5.42 12.12 1.33
CA VAL A 74 -6.30 11.03 1.75
C VAL A 74 -7.72 11.59 1.78
N LEU A 75 -8.58 11.03 0.94
CA LEU A 75 -9.97 11.47 0.76
C LEU A 75 -10.89 10.34 1.17
N SER A 76 -12.04 10.66 1.73
CA SER A 76 -13.00 9.62 2.10
C SER A 76 -14.42 10.00 1.69
N ASP A 77 -15.18 8.98 1.35
CA ASP A 77 -16.60 9.08 1.04
C ASP A 77 -17.26 7.81 1.59
N GLY A 78 -17.92 7.94 2.74
CA GLY A 78 -18.52 6.79 3.43
C GLY A 78 -17.46 5.78 3.84
N ASP A 79 -17.59 4.55 3.36
CA ASP A 79 -16.67 3.45 3.67
C ASP A 79 -15.47 3.37 2.70
N LEU A 80 -15.41 4.27 1.71
CA LEU A 80 -14.28 4.34 0.79
C LEU A 80 -13.27 5.38 1.23
N VAL A 81 -11.98 5.01 1.17
CA VAL A 81 -10.87 5.94 1.39
C VAL A 81 -9.94 5.83 0.19
N VAL A 82 -9.55 6.97 -0.37
CA VAL A 82 -8.66 7.05 -1.52
C VAL A 82 -7.41 7.83 -1.14
N ALA A 83 -6.25 7.26 -1.38
CA ALA A 83 -4.97 7.92 -1.13
C ALA A 83 -4.23 8.16 -2.44
N LEU A 84 -3.74 9.38 -2.63
CA LEU A 84 -2.90 9.75 -3.76
C LEU A 84 -1.46 9.70 -3.26
N VAL A 85 -0.65 8.84 -3.87
CA VAL A 85 0.65 8.46 -3.33
C VAL A 85 1.72 8.50 -4.42
N THR A 86 2.95 8.89 -4.05
CA THR A 86 4.13 8.64 -4.86
C THR A 86 4.96 7.59 -4.15
N VAL A 87 5.17 6.46 -4.82
CA VAL A 87 6.06 5.40 -4.34
C VAL A 87 7.45 5.66 -4.89
N SER A 88 8.47 5.58 -4.04
CA SER A 88 9.87 5.72 -4.44
C SER A 88 10.64 4.51 -3.95
N ALA A 89 11.51 3.98 -4.80
CA ALA A 89 12.31 2.81 -4.47
C ALA A 89 13.60 2.78 -5.27
N GLU A 90 14.55 1.96 -4.79
CA GLU A 90 15.80 1.71 -5.48
C GLU A 90 15.95 0.20 -5.69
N ARG A 91 16.43 -0.18 -6.87
CA ARG A 91 16.69 -1.58 -7.21
C ARG A 91 17.93 -1.68 -8.06
N ASN A 92 18.93 -2.44 -7.59
CA ASN A 92 20.18 -2.65 -8.33
C ASN A 92 20.85 -1.32 -8.72
N GLY A 93 20.79 -0.32 -7.83
CA GLY A 93 21.38 0.99 -8.08
C GLY A 93 20.52 1.93 -8.92
N VAL A 94 19.32 1.50 -9.34
CA VAL A 94 18.41 2.33 -10.12
C VAL A 94 17.29 2.85 -9.21
N PHE A 95 17.19 4.17 -9.12
CA PHE A 95 16.14 4.84 -8.36
C PHE A 95 14.96 5.17 -9.27
N ALA A 96 13.75 4.94 -8.78
CA ALA A 96 12.53 5.26 -9.53
C ALA A 96 11.43 5.77 -8.60
N SER A 97 10.51 6.56 -9.16
CA SER A 97 9.32 7.05 -8.47
C SER A 97 8.10 6.81 -9.35
N PHE A 98 6.99 6.41 -8.71
CA PHE A 98 5.76 6.03 -9.41
C PHE A 98 4.55 6.70 -8.76
N PRO A 99 3.66 7.33 -9.56
CA PRO A 99 2.37 7.78 -9.03
C PRO A 99 1.43 6.60 -8.89
N GLU A 100 0.77 6.50 -7.74
CA GLU A 100 -0.20 5.44 -7.47
C GLU A 100 -1.45 6.02 -6.80
N VAL A 101 -2.56 5.33 -7.00
CA VAL A 101 -3.79 5.60 -6.27
C VAL A 101 -4.14 4.33 -5.50
N HIS A 102 -4.34 4.47 -4.20
CA HIS A 102 -4.72 3.37 -3.33
C HIS A 102 -6.18 3.55 -2.91
N VAL A 103 -7.00 2.54 -3.14
CA VAL A 103 -8.41 2.55 -2.77
C VAL A 103 -8.64 1.53 -1.66
N TRP A 104 -9.14 2.02 -0.53
CA TRP A 104 -9.40 1.22 0.65
C TRP A 104 -10.90 1.17 0.90
N ARG A 105 -11.40 -0.02 1.24
CA ARG A 105 -12.78 -0.19 1.70
C ARG A 105 -12.75 -0.52 3.19
N MET A 106 -13.55 0.21 3.96
CA MET A 106 -13.54 0.11 5.42
C MET A 106 -14.81 -0.53 5.94
N LYS A 107 -14.68 -1.23 7.07
CA LYS A 107 -15.81 -1.77 7.81
C LYS A 107 -15.45 -1.85 9.28
N ASN A 108 -16.28 -1.26 10.14
CA ASN A 108 -16.08 -1.30 11.60
C ASN A 108 -14.66 -0.85 12.02
N GLY A 109 -14.14 0.18 11.41
CA GLY A 109 -12.84 0.75 11.74
C GLY A 109 -11.63 -0.02 11.22
N LYS A 110 -11.84 -1.00 10.33
CA LYS A 110 -10.75 -1.77 9.74
C LYS A 110 -10.89 -1.81 8.23
N ALA A 111 -9.76 -1.90 7.52
CA ALA A 111 -9.76 -2.05 6.08
C ALA A 111 -10.06 -3.51 5.71
N ILE A 112 -11.07 -3.70 4.88
CA ILE A 112 -11.47 -5.03 4.39
C ILE A 112 -11.02 -5.29 2.96
N GLU A 113 -10.63 -4.23 2.23
CA GLU A 113 -10.11 -4.35 0.88
C GLU A 113 -9.13 -3.22 0.60
N PHE A 114 -8.08 -3.54 -0.12
CA PHE A 114 -7.11 -2.59 -0.67
C PHE A 114 -6.94 -2.91 -2.15
N ARG A 115 -6.97 -1.88 -2.99
CA ARG A 115 -6.65 -2.01 -4.42
C ARG A 115 -5.74 -0.88 -4.84
N GLU A 116 -4.62 -1.26 -5.43
CA GLU A 116 -3.64 -0.33 -5.98
C GLU A 116 -3.95 -0.07 -7.45
N TYR A 117 -3.87 1.19 -7.86
CA TYR A 117 -3.90 1.61 -9.26
C TYR A 117 -2.59 2.31 -9.55
N GLN A 118 -1.95 1.96 -10.66
CA GLN A 118 -0.63 2.48 -11.03
C GLN A 118 -0.79 3.46 -12.18
N GLY A 119 -0.16 4.64 -12.06
CA GLY A 119 -0.18 5.65 -13.10
C GLY A 119 0.67 5.26 -14.31
N ASP A 120 1.68 4.39 -14.11
CA ASP A 120 2.53 3.86 -15.18
C ASP A 120 2.80 2.39 -14.89
N GLU A 121 1.85 1.55 -15.26
CA GLU A 121 1.91 0.12 -14.97
C GLU A 121 3.08 -0.56 -15.68
N GLU A 122 3.38 -0.17 -16.93
CA GLU A 122 4.49 -0.76 -17.67
C GLU A 122 5.82 -0.49 -16.96
N HIS A 123 6.04 0.74 -16.50
CA HIS A 123 7.27 1.10 -15.80
C HIS A 123 7.40 0.32 -14.49
N GLU A 124 6.31 0.16 -13.73
CA GLU A 124 6.35 -0.61 -12.48
C GLU A 124 6.58 -2.08 -12.74
N ASN A 125 5.97 -2.65 -13.79
CA ASN A 125 6.23 -4.04 -14.19
C ASN A 125 7.71 -4.27 -14.50
N GLN A 126 8.33 -3.36 -15.23
CA GLN A 126 9.76 -3.45 -15.57
C GLN A 126 10.64 -3.30 -14.33
N PHE A 127 10.32 -2.33 -13.48
CA PHE A 127 11.13 -2.05 -12.29
C PHE A 127 11.14 -3.23 -11.31
N TRP A 128 9.99 -3.83 -11.08
CA TRP A 128 9.84 -4.94 -10.12
C TRP A 128 9.99 -6.34 -10.76
N SER A 129 10.34 -6.40 -12.00
CA SER A 129 10.52 -7.69 -12.71
C SER A 129 11.67 -8.54 -12.17
#